data_e27e0fd5aa0dc104b00d6b403bd8c78c
#
_entry.id   e27e0fd5aa0dc104b00d6b403bd8c78c
#
_cell.length_a   1.000
_cell.length_b   1.000
_cell.length_c   1.000
_cell.angle_alpha   90.00
_cell.angle_beta   90.00
_cell.angle_gamma   90.00
#
_symmetry.space_group_name_H-M   'P 1'
#
loop_
_entity.id
_entity.type
_entity.pdbx_description
1 polymer ?
#
loop_
_entity_poly.entity_id
_entity_poly.type
_entity_poly.pdbx_seq_one_letter_code
_entity_poly.pdbx_strand_id
1 'polypeptide(L)'
;VPDEVAGRRLGIFGSAFNPPHTGHLILVAEALWRLELDGVRVVPTGEPYHKDSDYDPGREERLQLAREAFSGEPACEVSDLETNRPGPSYTVDTLRQVATEEPEADLVLLLGADAALGLPDWKDPTEVFELAQVAVAPRP
;
A
#
# COMPACT_ATOMS: atom_id res chain seq x y z
N VAL A 1 -19.48 -25.58 1.69
CA VAL A 1 -19.48 -24.50 0.77
C VAL A 1 -18.06 -24.04 0.50
N PRO A 2 -17.62 -24.26 -0.64
CA PRO A 2 -16.20 -24.07 -0.92
C PRO A 2 -15.72 -22.62 -0.87
N ASP A 3 -16.57 -21.71 -1.21
CA ASP A 3 -16.13 -20.33 -1.34
C ASP A 3 -15.98 -19.60 -0.01
N GLU A 4 -16.54 -20.14 1.05
CA GLU A 4 -16.36 -19.50 2.33
C GLU A 4 -14.91 -19.62 2.82
N VAL A 5 -14.14 -20.55 2.27
CA VAL A 5 -12.74 -20.65 2.65
C VAL A 5 -11.85 -19.83 1.73
N ALA A 6 -12.41 -19.22 0.72
CA ALA A 6 -11.63 -18.30 -0.11
C ALA A 6 -11.16 -17.14 0.76
N GLY A 7 -9.89 -16.85 0.70
CA GLY A 7 -9.35 -15.73 1.44
C GLY A 7 -9.90 -14.43 0.91
N ARG A 8 -9.85 -13.39 1.74
CA ARG A 8 -10.22 -12.09 1.26
C ARG A 8 -9.14 -11.57 0.31
N ARG A 9 -9.56 -10.73 -0.62
CA ARG A 9 -8.63 -10.06 -1.52
C ARG A 9 -8.33 -8.71 -0.90
N LEU A 10 -7.08 -8.52 -0.52
CA LEU A 10 -6.67 -7.34 0.22
C LEU A 10 -5.65 -6.54 -0.58
N GLY A 11 -5.99 -5.31 -0.93
CA GLY A 11 -5.06 -4.40 -1.57
C GLY A 11 -4.11 -3.80 -0.55
N ILE A 12 -2.86 -3.65 -0.94
CA ILE A 12 -1.84 -2.98 -0.14
C ILE A 12 -1.37 -1.78 -0.95
N PHE A 13 -1.59 -0.59 -0.42
CA PHE A 13 -1.23 0.63 -1.12
C PHE A 13 -0.31 1.48 -0.25
N GLY A 14 0.96 1.49 -0.61
CA GLY A 14 1.97 2.26 0.10
C GLY A 14 2.36 3.50 -0.68
N SER A 15 2.57 4.58 0.03
CA SER A 15 3.03 5.83 -0.55
C SER A 15 3.50 6.72 0.59
N ALA A 16 4.28 7.73 0.27
CA ALA A 16 4.67 8.71 1.27
C ALA A 16 3.49 9.52 1.77
N PHE A 17 2.50 9.77 0.89
CA PHE A 17 1.35 10.64 1.20
C PHE A 17 1.81 12.00 1.73
N ASN A 18 2.58 12.68 0.91
CA ASN A 18 3.20 13.96 1.30
C ASN A 18 2.78 15.08 0.34
N PRO A 19 1.54 15.56 0.40
CA PRO A 19 0.42 15.04 1.17
C PRO A 19 -0.41 14.02 0.36
N PRO A 20 -1.38 13.38 0.98
CA PRO A 20 -2.37 12.61 0.22
C PRO A 20 -3.16 13.54 -0.70
N HIS A 21 -3.59 13.03 -1.84
CA HIS A 21 -4.34 13.86 -2.79
C HIS A 21 -5.41 13.03 -3.49
N THR A 22 -6.23 13.71 -4.31
CA THR A 22 -7.35 13.08 -4.99
C THR A 22 -6.92 11.87 -5.82
N GLY A 23 -5.74 11.93 -6.44
CA GLY A 23 -5.24 10.79 -7.21
C GLY A 23 -5.09 9.53 -6.39
N HIS A 24 -4.67 9.65 -5.14
CA HIS A 24 -4.58 8.51 -4.24
C HIS A 24 -5.97 7.92 -3.97
N LEU A 25 -6.95 8.77 -3.74
CA LEU A 25 -8.32 8.33 -3.48
C LEU A 25 -8.93 7.65 -4.69
N ILE A 26 -8.69 8.20 -5.86
CA ILE A 26 -9.20 7.62 -7.11
C ILE A 26 -8.57 6.26 -7.37
N LEU A 27 -7.26 6.14 -7.15
CA LEU A 27 -6.57 4.87 -7.34
C LEU A 27 -7.19 3.78 -6.47
N VAL A 28 -7.43 4.09 -5.21
CA VAL A 28 -8.00 3.12 -4.28
C VAL A 28 -9.43 2.76 -4.69
N ALA A 29 -10.25 3.75 -5.05
CA ALA A 29 -11.62 3.50 -5.47
C ALA A 29 -11.69 2.63 -6.72
N GLU A 30 -10.84 2.93 -7.71
CA GLU A 30 -10.77 2.14 -8.93
C GLU A 30 -10.33 0.71 -8.65
N ALA A 31 -9.32 0.55 -7.77
CA ALA A 31 -8.82 -0.76 -7.44
C ALA A 31 -9.88 -1.61 -6.73
N LEU A 32 -10.59 -1.02 -5.77
CA LEU A 32 -11.66 -1.72 -5.07
C LEU A 32 -12.70 -2.25 -6.06
N TRP A 33 -13.06 -1.42 -7.01
CA TRP A 33 -14.09 -1.77 -7.99
C TRP A 33 -13.56 -2.76 -9.02
N ARG A 34 -12.45 -2.43 -9.67
CA ARG A 34 -11.99 -3.20 -10.84
C ARG A 34 -11.38 -4.54 -10.45
N LEU A 35 -10.72 -4.60 -9.30
CA LEU A 35 -10.05 -5.83 -8.86
C LEU A 35 -10.89 -6.61 -7.87
N GLU A 36 -12.10 -6.13 -7.59
CA GLU A 36 -13.02 -6.80 -6.65
C GLU A 36 -12.33 -7.09 -5.32
N LEU A 37 -11.70 -6.05 -4.78
CA LEU A 37 -11.01 -6.19 -3.49
C LEU A 37 -12.03 -6.11 -2.35
N ASP A 38 -11.77 -6.88 -1.30
CA ASP A 38 -12.57 -6.82 -0.08
C ASP A 38 -12.19 -5.64 0.79
N GLY A 39 -10.97 -5.16 0.64
CA GLY A 39 -10.51 -3.99 1.36
C GLY A 39 -9.16 -3.56 0.85
N VAL A 40 -8.71 -2.39 1.31
CA VAL A 40 -7.39 -1.87 1.02
C VAL A 40 -6.75 -1.41 2.30
N ARG A 41 -5.53 -1.88 2.55
CA ARG A 41 -4.72 -1.35 3.63
C ARG A 41 -3.80 -0.29 3.05
N VAL A 42 -3.99 0.94 3.52
CA VAL A 42 -3.21 2.09 3.09
C VAL A 42 -2.04 2.23 4.05
N VAL A 43 -0.82 2.21 3.53
CA VAL A 43 0.38 2.11 4.36
C VAL A 43 1.30 3.30 4.08
N PRO A 44 1.19 4.38 4.87
CA PRO A 44 2.12 5.49 4.71
C PRO A 44 3.56 5.06 5.00
N THR A 45 4.48 5.51 4.15
CA THR A 45 5.89 5.20 4.29
C THR A 45 6.43 5.85 5.56
N GLY A 46 7.21 5.10 6.33
CA GLY A 46 7.87 5.65 7.51
C GLY A 46 9.05 6.50 7.10
N GLU A 47 10.15 5.84 6.73
CA GLU A 47 11.34 6.54 6.26
C GLU A 47 11.63 6.02 4.87
N PRO A 48 11.44 6.85 3.82
CA PRO A 48 11.70 6.39 2.46
C PRO A 48 13.19 6.09 2.28
N TYR A 49 13.50 5.04 1.52
CA TYR A 49 14.88 4.70 1.28
C TYR A 49 15.55 5.63 0.26
N HIS A 50 14.76 6.41 -0.47
CA HIS A 50 15.29 7.54 -1.24
C HIS A 50 14.32 8.70 -1.10
N LYS A 51 14.86 9.90 -1.17
CA LYS A 51 14.07 11.11 -0.97
C LYS A 51 14.02 11.92 -2.24
N ASP A 52 12.80 12.20 -2.68
CA ASP A 52 12.55 13.02 -3.87
C ASP A 52 12.00 14.38 -3.52
N SER A 53 11.60 14.55 -2.27
CA SER A 53 10.88 15.73 -1.85
C SER A 53 11.77 16.64 -1.04
N ASP A 54 11.63 17.93 -1.26
CA ASP A 54 12.36 18.94 -0.50
C ASP A 54 11.81 19.11 0.91
N TYR A 55 10.56 18.70 1.13
CA TYR A 55 9.92 18.91 2.41
C TYR A 55 9.19 17.66 2.85
N ASP A 56 9.43 17.26 4.08
CA ASP A 56 8.76 16.15 4.70
C ASP A 56 8.33 16.56 6.11
N PRO A 57 7.04 16.64 6.39
CA PRO A 57 6.56 17.03 7.72
C PRO A 57 6.82 15.96 8.78
N GLY A 58 7.23 14.77 8.38
CA GLY A 58 7.50 13.66 9.29
C GLY A 58 6.45 12.58 9.19
N ARG A 59 6.85 11.39 9.64
CA ARG A 59 6.00 10.20 9.50
C ARG A 59 4.69 10.30 10.28
N GLU A 60 4.73 10.92 11.45
CA GLU A 60 3.51 11.04 12.26
C GLU A 60 2.49 11.95 11.59
N GLU A 61 2.96 13.06 11.05
CA GLU A 61 2.07 13.98 10.35
C GLU A 61 1.50 13.35 9.09
N ARG A 62 2.32 12.64 8.33
CA ARG A 62 1.87 12.00 7.11
C ARG A 62 0.86 10.88 7.40
N LEU A 63 1.08 10.16 8.50
CA LEU A 63 0.12 9.13 8.93
C LEU A 63 -1.24 9.77 9.26
N GLN A 64 -1.21 10.87 10.00
CA GLN A 64 -2.45 11.55 10.36
C GLN A 64 -3.18 12.09 9.15
N LEU A 65 -2.45 12.66 8.19
CA LEU A 65 -3.05 13.17 6.96
C LEU A 65 -3.70 12.04 6.16
N ALA A 66 -3.05 10.89 6.11
CA ALA A 66 -3.62 9.74 5.42
C ALA A 66 -4.89 9.25 6.11
N ARG A 67 -4.90 9.22 7.43
CA ARG A 67 -6.10 8.82 8.18
C ARG A 67 -7.26 9.74 7.86
N GLU A 68 -7.01 11.03 7.79
CA GLU A 68 -8.05 11.98 7.46
C GLU A 68 -8.53 11.83 6.04
N ALA A 69 -7.60 11.64 5.11
CA ALA A 69 -7.94 11.55 3.69
C ALA A 69 -8.81 10.33 3.37
N PHE A 70 -8.55 9.21 4.03
CA PHE A 70 -9.28 7.97 3.73
C PHE A 70 -10.40 7.67 4.73
N SER A 71 -10.71 8.60 5.62
CA SER A 71 -11.69 8.37 6.68
C SER A 71 -13.10 8.10 6.16
N GLY A 72 -13.42 8.56 4.95
CA GLY A 72 -14.75 8.37 4.36
C GLY A 72 -14.93 7.07 3.61
N GLU A 73 -13.89 6.24 3.51
CA GLU A 73 -13.97 4.99 2.75
C GLU A 73 -13.92 3.80 3.70
N PRO A 74 -15.08 3.15 3.95
CA PRO A 74 -15.12 2.08 4.95
C PRO A 74 -14.29 0.84 4.57
N ALA A 75 -13.99 0.65 3.29
CA ALA A 75 -13.16 -0.48 2.86
C ALA A 75 -11.67 -0.23 3.05
N CYS A 76 -11.28 0.98 3.45
CA CYS A 76 -9.88 1.33 3.66
C CYS A 76 -9.53 1.35 5.12
N GLU A 77 -8.36 0.80 5.43
CA GLU A 77 -7.78 0.89 6.75
C GLU A 77 -6.39 1.47 6.60
N VAL A 78 -6.12 2.59 7.29
CA VAL A 78 -4.78 3.19 7.28
C VAL A 78 -3.95 2.52 8.35
N SER A 79 -2.79 2.02 7.94
CA SER A 79 -1.94 1.21 8.80
C SER A 79 -0.66 1.95 9.16
N ASP A 80 -0.21 1.78 10.39
CA ASP A 80 1.04 2.36 10.87
C ASP A 80 2.22 1.39 10.76
N LEU A 81 2.08 0.32 9.99
CA LEU A 81 3.12 -0.70 9.88
C LEU A 81 4.49 -0.12 9.56
N GLU A 82 4.55 0.81 8.62
CA GLU A 82 5.84 1.38 8.24
C GLU A 82 6.22 2.57 9.09
N THR A 83 5.25 3.37 9.52
CA THR A 83 5.57 4.52 10.37
C THR A 83 6.05 4.09 11.76
N ASN A 84 5.68 2.90 12.21
CA ASN A 84 6.16 2.37 13.49
C ASN A 84 7.47 1.61 13.38
N ARG A 85 7.95 1.35 12.17
CA ARG A 85 9.17 0.58 11.96
C ARG A 85 10.36 1.53 11.88
N PRO A 86 11.42 1.27 12.65
CA PRO A 86 12.63 2.11 12.55
C PRO A 86 13.35 1.85 11.23
N GLY A 87 14.06 2.88 10.74
CA GLY A 87 14.85 2.76 9.53
C GLY A 87 14.03 2.85 8.25
N PRO A 88 14.68 2.61 7.11
CA PRO A 88 13.98 2.72 5.82
C PRO A 88 12.87 1.70 5.69
N SER A 89 11.81 2.10 4.98
CA SER A 89 10.66 1.24 4.73
C SER A 89 10.82 0.54 3.39
N TYR A 90 10.72 -0.78 3.40
CA TYR A 90 10.79 -1.58 2.17
C TYR A 90 9.49 -2.36 2.01
N THR A 91 8.96 -2.35 0.80
CA THR A 91 7.69 -3.00 0.50
C THR A 91 7.71 -4.49 0.83
N VAL A 92 8.83 -5.17 0.56
CA VAL A 92 8.90 -6.62 0.83
C VAL A 92 8.71 -6.91 2.32
N ASP A 93 9.25 -6.09 3.19
CA ASP A 93 9.09 -6.30 4.64
C ASP A 93 7.63 -6.08 5.06
N THR A 94 6.99 -5.09 4.47
CA THR A 94 5.58 -4.82 4.75
C THR A 94 4.71 -5.98 4.27
N LEU A 95 4.96 -6.50 3.07
CA LEU A 95 4.20 -7.63 2.56
C LEU A 95 4.41 -8.88 3.41
N ARG A 96 5.63 -9.13 3.87
CA ARG A 96 5.90 -10.26 4.76
C ARG A 96 5.08 -10.16 6.03
N GLN A 97 5.03 -8.96 6.60
CA GLN A 97 4.29 -8.74 7.83
C GLN A 97 2.79 -8.94 7.64
N VAL A 98 2.24 -8.37 6.56
CA VAL A 98 0.81 -8.53 6.28
C VAL A 98 0.48 -10.00 6.00
N ALA A 99 1.34 -10.69 5.26
CA ALA A 99 1.12 -12.11 4.97
C ALA A 99 1.11 -12.94 6.25
N THR A 100 1.91 -12.57 7.24
CA THR A 100 1.91 -13.24 8.52
C THR A 100 0.65 -12.95 9.32
N GLU A 101 0.17 -11.71 9.28
CA GLU A 101 -1.02 -11.32 10.01
C GLU A 101 -2.30 -11.86 9.37
N GLU A 102 -2.31 -11.97 8.06
CA GLU A 102 -3.49 -12.42 7.32
C GLU A 102 -3.10 -13.55 6.36
N PRO A 103 -2.79 -14.73 6.89
CA PRO A 103 -2.26 -15.80 6.05
C PRO A 103 -3.22 -16.33 5.02
N GLU A 104 -4.53 -16.07 5.18
CA GLU A 104 -5.52 -16.53 4.22
C GLU A 104 -5.83 -15.49 3.14
N ALA A 105 -5.23 -14.30 3.22
CA ALA A 105 -5.55 -13.24 2.29
C ALA A 105 -4.75 -13.37 0.99
N ASP A 106 -5.42 -13.07 -0.13
CA ASP A 106 -4.75 -12.85 -1.40
C ASP A 106 -4.34 -11.39 -1.44
N LEU A 107 -3.04 -11.14 -1.44
CA LEU A 107 -2.53 -9.77 -1.41
C LEU A 107 -2.36 -9.23 -2.82
N VAL A 108 -2.80 -7.99 -3.02
CA VAL A 108 -2.64 -7.29 -4.28
C VAL A 108 -1.92 -5.98 -3.99
N LEU A 109 -0.70 -5.85 -4.48
CA LEU A 109 0.08 -4.64 -4.30
C LEU A 109 -0.35 -3.62 -5.35
N LEU A 110 -0.81 -2.47 -4.88
CA LEU A 110 -1.29 -1.41 -5.76
C LEU A 110 -0.20 -0.36 -5.96
N LEU A 111 0.16 -0.11 -7.21
CA LEU A 111 1.21 0.84 -7.54
C LEU A 111 0.73 1.84 -8.56
N GLY A 112 1.18 3.08 -8.43
CA GLY A 112 1.10 4.02 -9.53
C GLY A 112 2.15 3.68 -10.58
N ALA A 113 2.00 4.23 -11.78
CA ALA A 113 2.91 3.91 -12.87
C ALA A 113 4.36 4.25 -12.57
N ASP A 114 4.59 5.38 -11.90
CA ASP A 114 5.96 5.80 -11.59
C ASP A 114 6.64 4.85 -10.60
N ALA A 115 5.91 4.42 -9.59
CA ALA A 115 6.45 3.48 -8.60
C ALA A 115 6.76 2.14 -9.26
N ALA A 116 5.91 1.71 -10.20
CA ALA A 116 6.11 0.44 -10.88
C ALA A 116 7.40 0.43 -11.71
N LEU A 117 7.78 1.57 -12.26
CA LEU A 117 9.03 1.66 -13.04
C LEU A 117 10.26 1.39 -12.18
N GLY A 118 10.21 1.70 -10.90
CA GLY A 118 11.33 1.47 -10.00
C GLY A 118 11.37 0.09 -9.40
N LEU A 119 10.35 -0.74 -9.62
CA LEU A 119 10.22 -2.04 -8.97
C LEU A 119 11.44 -2.94 -9.11
N PRO A 120 12.10 -3.03 -10.27
CA PRO A 120 13.29 -3.90 -10.38
C PRO A 120 14.44 -3.52 -9.44
N ASP A 121 14.46 -2.28 -8.97
CA ASP A 121 15.52 -1.81 -8.08
C ASP A 121 15.12 -1.87 -6.61
N TRP A 122 13.92 -2.36 -6.31
CA TRP A 122 13.47 -2.48 -4.92
C TRP A 122 14.20 -3.62 -4.23
N LYS A 123 14.15 -3.61 -2.90
CA LYS A 123 14.70 -4.71 -2.10
C LYS A 123 13.90 -5.98 -2.40
N ASP A 124 14.61 -7.05 -2.73
CA ASP A 124 14.04 -8.38 -2.98
C ASP A 124 12.79 -8.34 -3.87
N PRO A 125 12.90 -7.81 -5.09
CA PRO A 125 11.72 -7.65 -5.94
C PRO A 125 11.08 -8.98 -6.33
N THR A 126 11.86 -10.04 -6.44
CA THR A 126 11.31 -11.36 -6.75
C THR A 126 10.36 -11.80 -5.66
N GLU A 127 10.72 -11.59 -4.40
CA GLU A 127 9.84 -11.96 -3.30
C GLU A 127 8.57 -11.13 -3.26
N VAL A 128 8.64 -9.87 -3.70
CA VAL A 128 7.43 -9.05 -3.81
C VAL A 128 6.40 -9.75 -4.69
N PHE A 129 6.84 -10.26 -5.86
CA PHE A 129 5.94 -10.98 -6.76
C PHE A 129 5.47 -12.32 -6.21
N GLU A 130 6.25 -12.93 -5.32
CA GLU A 130 5.84 -14.17 -4.68
C GLU A 130 4.77 -13.94 -3.61
N LEU A 131 4.83 -12.79 -2.94
CA LEU A 131 3.92 -12.49 -1.84
C LEU A 131 2.61 -11.86 -2.30
N ALA A 132 2.60 -11.19 -3.44
CA ALA A 132 1.44 -10.43 -3.88
C ALA A 132 1.36 -10.36 -5.39
N GLN A 133 0.14 -10.27 -5.90
CA GLN A 133 -0.07 -9.83 -7.28
C GLN A 133 0.23 -8.35 -7.34
N VAL A 134 0.78 -7.88 -8.45
CA VAL A 134 1.09 -6.46 -8.62
C VAL A 134 0.11 -5.86 -9.61
N ALA A 135 -0.60 -4.83 -9.19
CA ALA A 135 -1.54 -4.11 -10.05
C ALA A 135 -1.03 -2.68 -10.21
N VAL A 136 -0.97 -2.21 -11.43
CA VAL A 136 -0.42 -0.91 -11.74
C VAL A 136 -1.51 -0.01 -12.30
N ALA A 137 -1.69 1.17 -11.68
CA ALA A 137 -2.63 2.16 -12.19
C ALA A 137 -1.93 2.97 -13.28
N PRO A 138 -2.54 3.07 -14.46
CA PRO A 138 -1.92 3.87 -15.51
C PRO A 138 -2.00 5.35 -15.17
N ARG A 139 -1.10 6.12 -15.75
CA ARG A 139 -1.20 7.57 -15.65
C ARG A 139 -2.40 8.06 -16.45
N PRO A 140 -3.11 9.05 -15.90
CA PRO A 140 -4.20 9.67 -16.66
C PRO A 140 -3.66 10.47 -17.83
#